data_19a91f3bb555b0e996f34342686a7e95
#
_entry.id   19a91f3bb555b0e996f34342686a7e95
#
_cell.length_a   1.000
_cell.length_b   1.000
_cell.length_c   1.000
_cell.angle_alpha   90.00
_cell.angle_beta   90.00
_cell.angle_gamma   90.00
#
_symmetry.space_group_name_H-M   'P 1'
#
loop_
_entity.id
_entity.type
_entity.pdbx_description
1 polymer ?
#
loop_
_entity_poly.entity_id
_entity_poly.type
_entity_poly.pdbx_seq_one_letter_code
_entity_poly.pdbx_strand_id
1 'polypeptide(L)'
;MHVWCPPAKSGIDSFLNSLGRKISLFLMPYKIIFMKAYIFPGQGSQFSGMGKDLFESNSIAKNLFEKANEVLGFKITEVMFAGNDEELKQTRVTQPAIFLHSVILANISESFKPDMVAGHSLGEFSALVASGVLSFEDGLSLVRKRAMAMQRACEINPSTMAAIIGLDDKKVEDICDSINDIVVPANYNCPGQLVISGSKSGIDRACKLMTEAGARRALPLNVGGAFHSPLMEPARVELEAAILETNFNKPSCPVYQNVNAKHSMKIDEIKINLIAQLTSPVRWTQTIQNMAKEGAKEFIECGPGKVLQGLVRKISPDSLTASI
;
A
#
# COMPACT_ATOMS: atom_id res chain seq x y z
N MET A 1 64.98 65.06 -4.29
CA MET A 1 63.90 64.72 -3.35
C MET A 1 62.72 64.25 -4.18
N HIS A 2 62.60 62.95 -4.34
CA HIS A 2 61.41 62.36 -5.03
C HIS A 2 60.41 61.95 -3.95
N VAL A 3 59.21 62.54 -4.02
CA VAL A 3 58.12 62.19 -3.18
C VAL A 3 57.31 61.04 -3.87
N TRP A 4 57.28 59.93 -3.21
CA TRP A 4 56.51 58.75 -3.67
C TRP A 4 55.08 58.89 -3.15
N CYS A 5 54.09 58.78 -4.05
CA CYS A 5 52.69 58.79 -3.75
C CYS A 5 52.09 57.41 -3.99
N PRO A 6 51.42 56.70 -3.03
CA PRO A 6 50.86 55.38 -3.23
C PRO A 6 49.52 55.48 -3.98
N PRO A 7 49.17 54.42 -4.81
CA PRO A 7 47.93 54.44 -5.57
C PRO A 7 46.70 54.11 -4.70
N ALA A 8 45.60 54.71 -5.08
CA ALA A 8 44.31 54.64 -4.39
C ALA A 8 43.72 53.23 -4.32
N LYS A 9 43.33 52.83 -3.10
CA LYS A 9 42.68 51.53 -2.75
C LYS A 9 41.17 51.47 -3.04
N SER A 10 40.63 52.08 -4.08
CA SER A 10 39.18 52.19 -4.25
C SER A 10 38.51 51.25 -5.30
N GLY A 11 39.29 50.47 -6.01
CA GLY A 11 38.74 49.60 -7.08
C GLY A 11 38.50 48.12 -6.70
N ILE A 12 39.32 47.63 -5.77
CA ILE A 12 39.28 46.17 -5.46
C ILE A 12 38.13 45.82 -4.50
N ASP A 13 37.82 46.70 -3.55
CA ASP A 13 36.74 46.46 -2.57
C ASP A 13 35.35 46.52 -3.21
N SER A 14 35.15 47.35 -4.24
CA SER A 14 33.88 47.40 -4.97
C SER A 14 33.68 46.13 -5.86
N PHE A 15 34.75 45.58 -6.41
CA PHE A 15 34.70 44.36 -7.22
C PHE A 15 34.47 43.11 -6.35
N LEU A 16 35.11 43.01 -5.20
CA LEU A 16 34.90 41.93 -4.24
C LEU A 16 33.50 41.96 -3.61
N ASN A 17 32.96 43.14 -3.33
CA ASN A 17 31.57 43.28 -2.85
C ASN A 17 30.53 42.91 -3.94
N SER A 18 30.81 43.19 -5.21
CA SER A 18 29.93 42.80 -6.31
C SER A 18 29.96 41.28 -6.58
N LEU A 19 31.14 40.66 -6.44
CA LEU A 19 31.28 39.20 -6.51
C LEU A 19 30.60 38.49 -5.31
N GLY A 20 30.79 39.03 -4.08
CA GLY A 20 30.16 38.48 -2.88
C GLY A 20 28.64 38.49 -2.94
N ARG A 21 28.03 39.57 -3.48
CA ARG A 21 26.57 39.62 -3.70
C ARG A 21 26.06 38.70 -4.80
N LYS A 22 26.84 38.45 -5.86
CA LYS A 22 26.47 37.51 -6.92
C LYS A 22 26.63 36.06 -6.48
N ILE A 23 27.62 35.75 -5.61
CA ILE A 23 27.78 34.39 -5.06
C ILE A 23 26.71 34.09 -4.01
N SER A 24 26.25 35.08 -3.23
CA SER A 24 25.16 34.89 -2.28
C SER A 24 23.79 34.59 -2.94
N LEU A 25 23.57 35.06 -4.19
CA LEU A 25 22.32 34.74 -4.93
C LEU A 25 22.33 33.35 -5.55
N PHE A 26 23.50 32.67 -5.66
CA PHE A 26 23.63 31.31 -6.21
C PHE A 26 23.59 30.23 -5.12
N LEU A 27 23.61 30.60 -3.84
CA LEU A 27 23.46 29.71 -2.69
C LEU A 27 22.07 29.84 -2.05
N MET A 28 21.02 30.00 -2.87
CA MET A 28 19.72 29.55 -2.39
C MET A 28 19.84 28.01 -2.22
N PRO A 29 19.60 27.46 -1.01
CA PRO A 29 19.56 26.02 -0.88
C PRO A 29 18.48 25.54 -1.85
N TYR A 30 18.88 24.83 -2.88
CA TYR A 30 17.94 24.02 -3.65
C TYR A 30 17.25 23.15 -2.61
N LYS A 31 16.03 23.54 -2.24
CA LYS A 31 15.17 22.69 -1.43
C LYS A 31 14.94 21.47 -2.31
N ILE A 32 15.74 20.43 -2.11
CA ILE A 32 15.52 19.16 -2.78
C ILE A 32 14.13 18.74 -2.32
N ILE A 33 13.13 18.98 -3.15
CA ILE A 33 11.76 18.53 -2.91
C ILE A 33 11.79 17.04 -3.21
N PHE A 34 11.90 16.25 -2.16
CA PHE A 34 11.76 14.81 -2.25
C PHE A 34 10.31 14.48 -2.55
N MET A 35 10.07 13.61 -3.54
CA MET A 35 8.73 13.10 -3.80
C MET A 35 8.28 12.21 -2.65
N LYS A 36 7.04 12.44 -2.20
CA LYS A 36 6.38 11.71 -1.12
C LYS A 36 5.43 10.67 -1.69
N ALA A 37 5.68 9.43 -1.33
CA ALA A 37 4.83 8.30 -1.65
C ALA A 37 3.96 7.96 -0.45
N TYR A 38 2.64 8.04 -0.59
CA TYR A 38 1.74 7.57 0.45
C TYR A 38 1.32 6.13 0.17
N ILE A 39 1.52 5.27 1.16
CA ILE A 39 1.28 3.83 1.06
C ILE A 39 0.23 3.38 2.06
N PHE A 40 -0.69 2.53 1.58
CA PHE A 40 -1.87 2.11 2.32
C PHE A 40 -1.80 0.62 2.67
N PRO A 41 -1.90 0.25 3.97
CA PRO A 41 -1.78 -1.14 4.38
C PRO A 41 -2.99 -1.98 3.98
N GLY A 42 -2.77 -3.29 3.94
CA GLY A 42 -3.78 -4.30 3.74
C GLY A 42 -4.05 -5.13 5.00
N GLN A 43 -4.71 -6.27 4.79
CA GLN A 43 -5.06 -7.23 5.84
C GLN A 43 -3.83 -7.67 6.63
N GLY A 44 -3.98 -7.73 7.96
CA GLY A 44 -2.89 -8.02 8.91
C GLY A 44 -2.40 -6.79 9.67
N SER A 45 -2.88 -5.59 9.33
CA SER A 45 -2.56 -4.34 10.06
C SER A 45 -3.61 -3.91 11.09
N GLN A 46 -4.77 -4.57 11.12
CA GLN A 46 -5.85 -4.26 12.07
C GLN A 46 -5.49 -4.60 13.51
N PHE A 47 -6.02 -3.83 14.44
CA PHE A 47 -5.93 -4.09 15.89
C PHE A 47 -7.16 -3.53 16.62
N SER A 48 -7.50 -4.12 17.75
CA SER A 48 -8.64 -3.65 18.59
C SER A 48 -8.38 -2.23 19.13
N GLY A 49 -9.34 -1.35 19.01
CA GLY A 49 -9.25 0.07 19.37
C GLY A 49 -8.84 0.99 18.20
N MET A 50 -8.53 0.45 17.03
CA MET A 50 -8.11 1.26 15.88
C MET A 50 -9.17 2.28 15.46
N GLY A 51 -8.75 3.55 15.31
CA GLY A 51 -9.59 4.64 14.85
C GLY A 51 -10.50 5.26 15.93
N LYS A 52 -10.49 4.76 17.19
CA LYS A 52 -11.26 5.34 18.29
C LYS A 52 -10.78 6.75 18.61
N ASP A 53 -9.49 6.95 18.64
CA ASP A 53 -8.84 8.25 18.83
C ASP A 53 -9.22 9.26 17.77
N LEU A 54 -9.28 8.85 16.49
CA LEU A 54 -9.73 9.69 15.38
C LEU A 54 -11.21 10.09 15.55
N PHE A 55 -12.05 9.13 15.94
CA PHE A 55 -13.49 9.35 16.17
C PHE A 55 -13.74 10.33 17.32
N GLU A 56 -12.98 10.23 18.40
CA GLU A 56 -13.16 11.07 19.60
C GLU A 56 -12.57 12.48 19.44
N SER A 57 -11.47 12.62 18.64
CA SER A 57 -10.74 13.89 18.55
C SER A 57 -11.11 14.75 17.35
N ASN A 58 -11.79 14.21 16.32
CA ASN A 58 -12.03 14.93 15.07
C ASN A 58 -13.46 14.77 14.57
N SER A 59 -14.20 15.89 14.42
CA SER A 59 -15.61 15.89 14.00
C SER A 59 -15.82 15.36 12.57
N ILE A 60 -14.88 15.60 11.65
CA ILE A 60 -14.95 15.09 10.28
C ILE A 60 -14.78 13.57 10.31
N ALA A 61 -13.79 13.06 11.06
CA ALA A 61 -13.59 11.64 11.24
C ALA A 61 -14.84 10.97 11.83
N LYS A 62 -15.42 11.56 12.88
CA LYS A 62 -16.66 11.07 13.49
C LYS A 62 -17.79 10.93 12.47
N ASN A 63 -18.05 11.96 11.67
CA ASN A 63 -19.08 11.93 10.63
C ASN A 63 -18.82 10.84 9.58
N LEU A 64 -17.56 10.62 9.18
CA LEU A 64 -17.19 9.58 8.21
C LEU A 64 -17.38 8.17 8.80
N PHE A 65 -17.07 7.95 10.08
CA PHE A 65 -17.34 6.68 10.75
C PHE A 65 -18.83 6.41 10.90
N GLU A 66 -19.64 7.42 11.25
CA GLU A 66 -21.10 7.30 11.33
C GLU A 66 -21.69 6.98 9.95
N LYS A 67 -21.23 7.68 8.92
CA LYS A 67 -21.61 7.40 7.52
C LYS A 67 -21.22 5.99 7.09
N ALA A 68 -20.06 5.49 7.52
CA ALA A 68 -19.64 4.13 7.24
C ALA A 68 -20.57 3.08 7.86
N ASN A 69 -21.05 3.30 9.08
CA ASN A 69 -22.05 2.42 9.71
C ASN A 69 -23.34 2.35 8.87
N GLU A 70 -23.79 3.49 8.31
CA GLU A 70 -24.97 3.54 7.44
C GLU A 70 -24.74 2.76 6.14
N VAL A 71 -23.61 3.02 5.42
CA VAL A 71 -23.27 2.36 4.15
C VAL A 71 -23.11 0.85 4.32
N LEU A 72 -22.50 0.42 5.41
CA LEU A 72 -22.29 -0.99 5.69
C LEU A 72 -23.54 -1.70 6.22
N GLY A 73 -24.49 -0.97 6.81
CA GLY A 73 -25.71 -1.52 7.39
C GLY A 73 -25.48 -2.23 8.73
N PHE A 74 -24.33 -2.01 9.37
CA PHE A 74 -24.00 -2.47 10.72
C PHE A 74 -22.98 -1.53 11.35
N LYS A 75 -22.89 -1.56 12.69
CA LYS A 75 -22.00 -0.69 13.45
C LYS A 75 -20.57 -1.22 13.47
N ILE A 76 -19.85 -1.01 12.38
CA ILE A 76 -18.43 -1.40 12.27
C ILE A 76 -17.58 -0.69 13.34
N THR A 77 -17.96 0.51 13.75
CA THR A 77 -17.29 1.27 14.82
C THR A 77 -17.26 0.52 16.15
N GLU A 78 -18.30 -0.22 16.51
CA GLU A 78 -18.31 -1.02 17.74
C GLU A 78 -17.24 -2.12 17.67
N VAL A 79 -17.12 -2.79 16.52
CA VAL A 79 -16.11 -3.83 16.33
C VAL A 79 -14.70 -3.26 16.26
N MET A 80 -14.50 -2.11 15.59
CA MET A 80 -13.18 -1.45 15.50
C MET A 80 -12.70 -0.96 16.86
N PHE A 81 -13.58 -0.37 17.68
CA PHE A 81 -13.20 0.31 18.92
C PHE A 81 -13.14 -0.60 20.14
N ALA A 82 -13.95 -1.65 20.17
CA ALA A 82 -14.09 -2.54 21.33
C ALA A 82 -14.23 -4.03 21.02
N GLY A 83 -14.25 -4.41 19.72
CA GLY A 83 -14.32 -5.81 19.31
C GLY A 83 -13.05 -6.58 19.64
N ASN A 84 -13.18 -7.89 19.71
CA ASN A 84 -12.06 -8.78 19.94
C ASN A 84 -11.30 -9.09 18.63
N ASP A 85 -10.12 -9.68 18.77
CA ASP A 85 -9.26 -10.02 17.61
C ASP A 85 -9.92 -10.99 16.64
N GLU A 86 -10.80 -11.90 17.11
CA GLU A 86 -11.46 -12.87 16.23
C GLU A 86 -12.52 -12.22 15.36
N GLU A 87 -13.27 -11.27 15.90
CA GLU A 87 -14.24 -10.46 15.13
C GLU A 87 -13.52 -9.63 14.07
N LEU A 88 -12.41 -8.98 14.46
CA LEU A 88 -11.59 -8.18 13.54
C LEU A 88 -10.87 -9.01 12.46
N LYS A 89 -10.64 -10.30 12.66
CA LYS A 89 -10.02 -11.21 11.68
C LYS A 89 -10.96 -11.68 10.58
N GLN A 90 -12.29 -11.52 10.76
CA GLN A 90 -13.24 -11.89 9.72
C GLN A 90 -13.06 -10.98 8.51
N THR A 91 -12.80 -11.54 7.33
CA THR A 91 -12.51 -10.76 6.10
C THR A 91 -13.56 -9.68 5.82
N ARG A 92 -14.84 -9.98 6.08
CA ARG A 92 -15.97 -9.04 5.93
C ARG A 92 -15.89 -7.82 6.84
N VAL A 93 -15.13 -7.91 7.94
CA VAL A 93 -14.90 -6.83 8.93
C VAL A 93 -13.52 -6.20 8.73
N THR A 94 -12.49 -7.03 8.60
CA THR A 94 -11.08 -6.60 8.47
C THR A 94 -10.89 -5.59 7.35
N GLN A 95 -11.42 -5.91 6.17
CA GLN A 95 -11.19 -5.06 4.99
C GLN A 95 -11.84 -3.67 5.15
N PRO A 96 -13.14 -3.56 5.47
CA PRO A 96 -13.74 -2.26 5.73
C PRO A 96 -13.07 -1.49 6.88
N ALA A 97 -12.69 -2.16 7.96
CA ALA A 97 -12.06 -1.51 9.11
C ALA A 97 -10.71 -0.85 8.75
N ILE A 98 -9.83 -1.56 8.04
CA ILE A 98 -8.53 -1.02 7.58
C ILE A 98 -8.74 0.10 6.58
N PHE A 99 -9.66 -0.09 5.63
CA PHE A 99 -10.03 0.94 4.65
C PHE A 99 -10.49 2.22 5.33
N LEU A 100 -11.44 2.12 6.27
CA LEU A 100 -11.98 3.27 7.00
C LEU A 100 -10.90 4.03 7.74
N HIS A 101 -10.08 3.33 8.53
CA HIS A 101 -8.97 3.98 9.24
C HIS A 101 -8.04 4.72 8.29
N SER A 102 -7.64 4.07 7.20
CA SER A 102 -6.69 4.63 6.22
C SER A 102 -7.25 5.85 5.49
N VAL A 103 -8.50 5.75 5.00
CA VAL A 103 -9.12 6.83 4.21
C VAL A 103 -9.50 8.02 5.09
N ILE A 104 -10.02 7.76 6.30
CA ILE A 104 -10.35 8.82 7.25
C ILE A 104 -9.09 9.57 7.66
N LEU A 105 -8.00 8.84 7.98
CA LEU A 105 -6.72 9.44 8.34
C LEU A 105 -6.17 10.32 7.21
N ALA A 106 -6.21 9.86 5.96
CA ALA A 106 -5.81 10.65 4.79
C ALA A 106 -6.68 11.91 4.64
N ASN A 107 -7.99 11.79 4.88
CA ASN A 107 -8.94 12.89 4.69
C ASN A 107 -8.75 14.02 5.72
N ILE A 108 -8.47 13.70 6.98
CA ILE A 108 -8.34 14.69 8.06
C ILE A 108 -6.92 15.24 8.20
N SER A 109 -5.92 14.66 7.54
CA SER A 109 -4.54 15.08 7.67
C SER A 109 -4.21 16.23 6.73
N GLU A 110 -3.89 17.41 7.28
CA GLU A 110 -3.40 18.57 6.51
C GLU A 110 -2.06 18.27 5.78
N SER A 111 -1.31 17.33 6.29
CA SER A 111 -0.02 16.92 5.72
C SER A 111 -0.16 15.96 4.53
N PHE A 112 -1.36 15.41 4.27
CA PHE A 112 -1.59 14.51 3.17
C PHE A 112 -1.52 15.24 1.83
N LYS A 113 -0.36 15.15 1.18
CA LYS A 113 -0.06 15.77 -0.12
C LYS A 113 0.78 14.78 -0.93
N PRO A 114 0.15 13.78 -1.55
CA PRO A 114 0.87 12.73 -2.25
C PRO A 114 1.38 13.20 -3.61
N ASP A 115 2.66 12.91 -3.90
CA ASP A 115 3.18 12.94 -5.25
C ASP A 115 2.84 11.64 -6.00
N MET A 116 2.65 10.55 -5.26
CA MET A 116 2.19 9.25 -5.75
C MET A 116 1.59 8.42 -4.61
N VAL A 117 0.72 7.47 -4.98
CA VAL A 117 0.08 6.56 -4.01
C VAL A 117 0.21 5.10 -4.44
N ALA A 118 0.27 4.20 -3.46
CA ALA A 118 0.14 2.76 -3.64
C ALA A 118 -0.58 2.13 -2.45
N GLY A 119 -1.21 0.98 -2.65
CA GLY A 119 -1.79 0.23 -1.56
C GLY A 119 -1.52 -1.26 -1.70
N HIS A 120 -1.30 -1.95 -0.58
CA HIS A 120 -1.08 -3.40 -0.57
C HIS A 120 -2.42 -4.13 -0.55
N SER A 121 -2.76 -4.87 -1.62
CA SER A 121 -4.01 -5.62 -1.75
C SER A 121 -5.24 -4.72 -1.47
N LEU A 122 -5.91 -4.88 -0.34
CA LEU A 122 -7.01 -3.99 0.09
C LEU A 122 -6.61 -2.50 0.06
N GLY A 123 -5.39 -2.19 0.45
CA GLY A 123 -4.89 -0.81 0.49
C GLY A 123 -4.94 -0.10 -0.86
N GLU A 124 -4.99 -0.82 -1.98
CA GLU A 124 -5.17 -0.22 -3.31
C GLU A 124 -6.51 0.52 -3.41
N PHE A 125 -7.59 0.02 -2.78
CA PHE A 125 -8.88 0.73 -2.70
C PHE A 125 -8.76 2.01 -1.87
N SER A 126 -8.01 1.97 -0.76
CA SER A 126 -7.73 3.16 0.05
C SER A 126 -6.93 4.19 -0.76
N ALA A 127 -5.93 3.77 -1.52
CA ALA A 127 -5.17 4.62 -2.42
C ALA A 127 -6.04 5.26 -3.52
N LEU A 128 -7.00 4.52 -4.07
CA LEU A 128 -7.95 5.04 -5.07
C LEU A 128 -8.87 6.13 -4.50
N VAL A 129 -9.35 5.97 -3.27
CA VAL A 129 -10.14 7.03 -2.62
C VAL A 129 -9.25 8.23 -2.27
N ALA A 130 -8.08 8.00 -1.69
CA ALA A 130 -7.16 9.05 -1.30
C ALA A 130 -6.63 9.88 -2.48
N SER A 131 -6.54 9.30 -3.68
CA SER A 131 -6.19 9.99 -4.93
C SER A 131 -7.39 10.59 -5.66
N GLY A 132 -8.60 10.50 -5.12
CA GLY A 132 -9.82 11.06 -5.70
C GLY A 132 -10.43 10.24 -6.84
N VAL A 133 -9.95 9.03 -7.09
CA VAL A 133 -10.50 8.12 -8.13
C VAL A 133 -11.89 7.64 -7.75
N LEU A 134 -12.08 7.29 -6.49
CA LEU A 134 -13.34 6.85 -5.92
C LEU A 134 -13.84 7.84 -4.87
N SER A 135 -15.16 8.01 -4.75
CA SER A 135 -15.75 8.63 -3.57
C SER A 135 -15.54 7.74 -2.34
N PHE A 136 -15.71 8.30 -1.15
CA PHE A 136 -15.65 7.53 0.10
C PHE A 136 -16.67 6.39 0.12
N GLU A 137 -17.91 6.71 -0.27
CA GLU A 137 -19.02 5.79 -0.30
C GLU A 137 -18.83 4.68 -1.34
N ASP A 138 -18.40 5.03 -2.55
CA ASP A 138 -18.13 4.07 -3.62
C ASP A 138 -16.98 3.13 -3.23
N GLY A 139 -15.89 3.69 -2.69
CA GLY A 139 -14.76 2.92 -2.21
C GLY A 139 -15.16 1.93 -1.10
N LEU A 140 -15.92 2.40 -0.10
CA LEU A 140 -16.40 1.54 0.99
C LEU A 140 -17.37 0.46 0.49
N SER A 141 -18.27 0.80 -0.42
CA SER A 141 -19.20 -0.16 -1.06
C SER A 141 -18.45 -1.25 -1.82
N LEU A 142 -17.44 -0.88 -2.63
CA LEU A 142 -16.60 -1.84 -3.35
C LEU A 142 -15.80 -2.73 -2.39
N VAL A 143 -15.23 -2.17 -1.32
CA VAL A 143 -14.50 -2.94 -0.30
C VAL A 143 -15.42 -3.93 0.41
N ARG A 144 -16.67 -3.53 0.75
CA ARG A 144 -17.67 -4.44 1.31
C ARG A 144 -17.98 -5.59 0.33
N LYS A 145 -18.28 -5.27 -0.93
CA LYS A 145 -18.57 -6.28 -1.97
C LYS A 145 -17.37 -7.22 -2.17
N ARG A 146 -16.15 -6.68 -2.23
CA ARG A 146 -14.90 -7.46 -2.30
C ARG A 146 -14.78 -8.44 -1.14
N ALA A 147 -14.92 -7.96 0.09
CA ALA A 147 -14.79 -8.76 1.29
C ALA A 147 -15.82 -9.92 1.33
N MET A 148 -17.05 -9.63 0.97
CA MET A 148 -18.13 -10.62 0.91
C MET A 148 -17.92 -11.65 -0.21
N ALA A 149 -17.50 -11.21 -1.40
CA ALA A 149 -17.20 -12.10 -2.52
C ALA A 149 -16.02 -13.04 -2.21
N MET A 150 -14.94 -12.49 -1.61
CA MET A 150 -13.80 -13.29 -1.16
C MET A 150 -14.19 -14.30 -0.09
N GLN A 151 -15.07 -13.95 0.85
CA GLN A 151 -15.57 -14.87 1.87
C GLN A 151 -16.31 -16.06 1.21
N ARG A 152 -17.23 -15.78 0.27
CA ARG A 152 -17.94 -16.83 -0.47
C ARG A 152 -17.01 -17.72 -1.29
N ALA A 153 -16.01 -17.14 -1.94
CA ALA A 153 -15.01 -17.90 -2.70
C ALA A 153 -14.21 -18.87 -1.80
N CYS A 154 -13.89 -18.46 -0.56
CA CYS A 154 -13.24 -19.32 0.42
C CYS A 154 -14.12 -20.48 0.88
N GLU A 155 -15.43 -20.28 0.98
CA GLU A 155 -16.41 -21.31 1.36
C GLU A 155 -16.57 -22.37 0.24
N ILE A 156 -16.56 -21.91 -1.04
CA ILE A 156 -16.62 -22.78 -2.22
C ILE A 156 -15.34 -23.61 -2.37
N ASN A 157 -14.18 -22.96 -2.20
CA ASN A 157 -12.85 -23.54 -2.42
C ASN A 157 -12.02 -23.48 -1.14
N PRO A 158 -12.12 -24.47 -0.23
CA PRO A 158 -11.31 -24.53 0.98
C PRO A 158 -9.82 -24.53 0.65
N SER A 159 -9.15 -23.44 0.96
CA SER A 159 -7.78 -23.15 0.55
C SER A 159 -7.04 -22.36 1.62
N THR A 160 -5.76 -22.07 1.41
CA THR A 160 -4.96 -21.33 2.39
C THR A 160 -3.76 -20.65 1.74
N MET A 161 -2.95 -19.98 2.56
CA MET A 161 -1.70 -19.31 2.20
C MET A 161 -0.58 -19.72 3.13
N ALA A 162 0.67 -19.53 2.70
CA ALA A 162 1.84 -19.66 3.56
C ALA A 162 2.87 -18.57 3.30
N ALA A 163 3.53 -18.11 4.37
CA ALA A 163 4.63 -17.17 4.28
C ALA A 163 5.96 -17.93 4.15
N ILE A 164 6.71 -17.65 3.09
CA ILE A 164 8.01 -18.21 2.79
C ILE A 164 9.07 -17.16 3.08
N ILE A 165 10.04 -17.49 3.93
CA ILE A 165 11.07 -16.57 4.38
C ILE A 165 12.45 -17.16 4.14
N GLY A 166 13.33 -16.42 3.48
CA GLY A 166 14.74 -16.75 3.32
C GLY A 166 15.06 -17.55 2.07
N LEU A 167 14.11 -17.66 1.12
CA LEU A 167 14.36 -18.15 -0.23
C LEU A 167 14.32 -17.00 -1.24
N ASP A 168 15.03 -17.18 -2.33
CA ASP A 168 14.94 -16.35 -3.52
C ASP A 168 13.58 -16.55 -4.21
N ASP A 169 13.02 -15.45 -4.77
CA ASP A 169 11.69 -15.46 -5.39
C ASP A 169 11.60 -16.48 -6.52
N LYS A 170 12.64 -16.58 -7.37
CA LYS A 170 12.68 -17.54 -8.50
C LYS A 170 12.60 -18.99 -8.00
N LYS A 171 13.30 -19.30 -6.91
CA LYS A 171 13.26 -20.64 -6.32
C LYS A 171 11.90 -20.99 -5.76
N VAL A 172 11.20 -19.98 -5.18
CA VAL A 172 9.80 -20.15 -4.72
C VAL A 172 8.89 -20.40 -5.90
N GLU A 173 9.01 -19.64 -6.99
CA GLU A 173 8.24 -19.82 -8.23
C GLU A 173 8.44 -21.23 -8.81
N ASP A 174 9.70 -21.66 -8.99
CA ASP A 174 10.04 -22.98 -9.54
C ASP A 174 9.45 -24.14 -8.70
N ILE A 175 9.44 -23.99 -7.37
CA ILE A 175 8.81 -24.99 -6.49
C ILE A 175 7.29 -24.98 -6.66
N CYS A 176 6.65 -23.81 -6.71
CA CYS A 176 5.20 -23.72 -6.97
C CYS A 176 4.84 -24.41 -8.30
N ASP A 177 5.57 -24.13 -9.36
CA ASP A 177 5.35 -24.69 -10.70
C ASP A 177 5.57 -26.22 -10.75
N SER A 178 6.41 -26.76 -9.85
CA SER A 178 6.68 -28.21 -9.77
C SER A 178 5.56 -29.03 -9.11
N ILE A 179 4.61 -28.36 -8.46
CA ILE A 179 3.52 -29.01 -7.72
C ILE A 179 2.32 -29.19 -8.65
N ASN A 180 1.89 -30.44 -8.80
CA ASN A 180 0.69 -30.77 -9.58
C ASN A 180 -0.59 -30.48 -8.76
N ASP A 181 -0.76 -29.21 -8.36
CA ASP A 181 -1.92 -28.68 -7.64
C ASP A 181 -1.89 -27.14 -7.79
N ILE A 182 -2.96 -26.44 -7.40
CA ILE A 182 -2.97 -24.98 -7.43
C ILE A 182 -2.13 -24.45 -6.27
N VAL A 183 -0.92 -23.98 -6.59
CA VAL A 183 -0.04 -23.25 -5.70
C VAL A 183 0.64 -22.15 -6.51
N VAL A 184 0.47 -20.91 -6.10
CA VAL A 184 1.01 -19.75 -6.82
C VAL A 184 1.68 -18.75 -5.88
N PRO A 185 2.69 -18.01 -6.34
CA PRO A 185 3.15 -16.80 -5.66
C PRO A 185 2.01 -15.78 -5.58
N ALA A 186 1.71 -15.31 -4.38
CA ALA A 186 0.59 -14.40 -4.12
C ALA A 186 1.03 -12.99 -3.72
N ASN A 187 2.05 -12.85 -2.86
CA ASN A 187 2.52 -11.53 -2.44
C ASN A 187 4.06 -11.50 -2.42
N TYR A 188 4.65 -10.73 -3.31
CA TYR A 188 6.08 -10.40 -3.30
C TYR A 188 6.30 -9.24 -2.32
N ASN A 189 6.41 -9.56 -1.03
CA ASN A 189 6.39 -8.55 0.04
C ASN A 189 7.70 -7.75 0.15
N CYS A 190 8.84 -8.43 0.16
CA CYS A 190 10.18 -7.83 0.11
C CYS A 190 11.19 -8.92 -0.24
N PRO A 191 12.43 -8.60 -0.62
CA PRO A 191 13.46 -9.59 -0.88
C PRO A 191 13.55 -10.65 0.21
N GLY A 192 13.42 -11.92 -0.16
CA GLY A 192 13.42 -13.05 0.75
C GLY A 192 12.16 -13.21 1.62
N GLN A 193 11.07 -12.56 1.28
CA GLN A 193 9.75 -12.75 1.92
C GLN A 193 8.65 -12.74 0.88
N LEU A 194 8.15 -13.92 0.55
CA LEU A 194 7.07 -14.16 -0.40
C LEU A 194 5.95 -14.94 0.28
N VAL A 195 4.70 -14.63 -0.05
CA VAL A 195 3.54 -15.41 0.36
C VAL A 195 3.03 -16.21 -0.84
N ILE A 196 2.78 -17.50 -0.63
CA ILE A 196 2.17 -18.41 -1.61
C ILE A 196 0.72 -18.68 -1.25
N SER A 197 -0.11 -18.93 -2.25
CA SER A 197 -1.53 -19.21 -2.15
C SER A 197 -1.89 -20.48 -2.91
N GLY A 198 -2.82 -21.30 -2.38
CA GLY A 198 -3.23 -22.50 -3.08
C GLY A 198 -4.19 -23.40 -2.31
N SER A 199 -4.43 -24.60 -2.84
CA SER A 199 -5.13 -25.64 -2.12
C SER A 199 -4.42 -26.01 -0.82
N LYS A 200 -5.14 -26.51 0.18
CA LYS A 200 -4.51 -26.90 1.46
C LYS A 200 -3.43 -27.96 1.25
N SER A 201 -3.70 -28.99 0.44
CA SER A 201 -2.73 -30.05 0.10
C SER A 201 -1.52 -29.52 -0.64
N GLY A 202 -1.74 -28.62 -1.60
CA GLY A 202 -0.67 -27.96 -2.36
C GLY A 202 0.23 -27.11 -1.46
N ILE A 203 -0.35 -26.31 -0.58
CA ILE A 203 0.42 -25.48 0.38
C ILE A 203 1.21 -26.33 1.37
N ASP A 204 0.63 -27.41 1.90
CA ASP A 204 1.34 -28.33 2.80
C ASP A 204 2.55 -28.97 2.08
N ARG A 205 2.38 -29.38 0.84
CA ARG A 205 3.48 -29.91 0.02
C ARG A 205 4.52 -28.85 -0.30
N ALA A 206 4.09 -27.64 -0.68
CA ALA A 206 4.98 -26.51 -0.96
C ALA A 206 5.84 -26.15 0.27
N CYS A 207 5.24 -26.09 1.45
CA CYS A 207 5.97 -25.78 2.69
C CYS A 207 7.07 -26.79 2.99
N LYS A 208 6.83 -28.10 2.75
CA LYS A 208 7.85 -29.15 2.90
C LYS A 208 9.00 -28.96 1.91
N LEU A 209 8.70 -28.85 0.61
CA LEU A 209 9.71 -28.66 -0.44
C LEU A 209 10.53 -27.39 -0.25
N MET A 210 9.90 -26.30 0.16
CA MET A 210 10.59 -25.05 0.43
C MET A 210 11.49 -25.12 1.67
N THR A 211 11.08 -25.87 2.69
CA THR A 211 11.93 -26.13 3.86
C THR A 211 13.16 -26.96 3.48
N GLU A 212 12.98 -28.03 2.70
CA GLU A 212 14.05 -28.87 2.14
C GLU A 212 14.99 -28.06 1.23
N ALA A 213 14.44 -27.08 0.50
CA ALA A 213 15.19 -26.17 -0.34
C ALA A 213 15.97 -25.08 0.43
N GLY A 214 15.84 -25.03 1.75
CA GLY A 214 16.57 -24.12 2.62
C GLY A 214 15.80 -22.85 3.04
N ALA A 215 14.48 -22.84 2.95
CA ALA A 215 13.69 -21.75 3.54
C ALA A 215 13.94 -21.65 5.04
N ARG A 216 14.23 -20.45 5.52
CA ARG A 216 14.36 -20.20 6.96
C ARG A 216 13.05 -20.45 7.70
N ARG A 217 11.92 -20.16 7.05
CA ARG A 217 10.55 -20.45 7.51
C ARG A 217 9.62 -20.68 6.32
N ALA A 218 8.75 -21.66 6.43
CA ALA A 218 7.59 -21.91 5.57
C ALA A 218 6.39 -22.10 6.50
N LEU A 219 5.62 -21.04 6.72
CA LEU A 219 4.60 -20.97 7.78
C LEU A 219 3.21 -20.79 7.14
N PRO A 220 2.30 -21.78 7.31
CA PRO A 220 0.90 -21.58 7.01
C PRO A 220 0.34 -20.37 7.74
N LEU A 221 -0.47 -19.57 7.05
CA LEU A 221 -1.12 -18.39 7.59
C LEU A 221 -2.54 -18.72 8.07
N ASN A 222 -2.95 -18.09 9.15
CA ASN A 222 -4.33 -18.19 9.64
C ASN A 222 -5.24 -17.25 8.84
N VAL A 223 -5.56 -17.65 7.60
CA VAL A 223 -6.41 -16.91 6.67
C VAL A 223 -7.49 -17.82 6.10
N GLY A 224 -8.62 -17.23 5.69
CA GLY A 224 -9.80 -17.97 5.24
C GLY A 224 -9.65 -18.66 3.88
N GLY A 225 -8.65 -18.30 3.06
CA GLY A 225 -8.53 -18.84 1.72
C GLY A 225 -7.29 -18.39 0.96
N ALA A 226 -7.16 -18.85 -0.29
CA ALA A 226 -6.04 -18.59 -1.18
C ALA A 226 -6.21 -17.26 -1.94
N PHE A 227 -6.03 -16.15 -1.26
CA PHE A 227 -6.11 -14.83 -1.89
C PHE A 227 -5.02 -14.67 -2.97
N HIS A 228 -5.30 -13.84 -3.97
CA HIS A 228 -4.39 -13.57 -5.09
C HIS A 228 -3.98 -14.82 -5.88
N SER A 229 -4.93 -15.74 -6.06
CA SER A 229 -4.76 -16.98 -6.80
C SER A 229 -5.97 -17.26 -7.72
N PRO A 230 -5.87 -18.21 -8.68
CA PRO A 230 -7.01 -18.60 -9.51
C PRO A 230 -8.25 -19.07 -8.72
N LEU A 231 -8.08 -19.50 -7.46
CA LEU A 231 -9.19 -19.91 -6.59
C LEU A 231 -10.10 -18.76 -6.18
N MET A 232 -9.67 -17.49 -6.39
CA MET A 232 -10.48 -16.29 -6.18
C MET A 232 -11.29 -15.87 -7.43
N GLU A 233 -11.30 -16.67 -8.51
CA GLU A 233 -12.04 -16.33 -9.74
C GLU A 233 -13.53 -16.03 -9.49
N PRO A 234 -14.28 -16.80 -8.65
CA PRO A 234 -15.66 -16.44 -8.34
C PRO A 234 -15.81 -15.03 -7.74
N ALA A 235 -14.89 -14.66 -6.85
CA ALA A 235 -14.89 -13.33 -6.23
C ALA A 235 -14.49 -12.24 -7.24
N ARG A 236 -13.59 -12.53 -8.18
CA ARG A 236 -13.20 -11.60 -9.25
C ARG A 236 -14.39 -11.25 -10.13
N VAL A 237 -15.19 -12.24 -10.55
CA VAL A 237 -16.38 -12.00 -11.39
C VAL A 237 -17.41 -11.11 -10.68
N GLU A 238 -17.67 -11.38 -9.40
CA GLU A 238 -18.61 -10.55 -8.64
C GLU A 238 -18.11 -9.11 -8.46
N LEU A 239 -16.80 -8.95 -8.18
CA LEU A 239 -16.19 -7.64 -8.00
C LEU A 239 -16.11 -6.86 -9.32
N GLU A 240 -15.84 -7.55 -10.45
CA GLU A 240 -15.83 -6.95 -11.78
C GLU A 240 -17.15 -6.25 -12.09
N ALA A 241 -18.28 -6.94 -11.90
CA ALA A 241 -19.60 -6.34 -12.09
C ALA A 241 -19.79 -5.06 -11.26
N ALA A 242 -19.36 -5.10 -10.00
CA ALA A 242 -19.45 -3.94 -9.11
C ALA A 242 -18.53 -2.77 -9.55
N ILE A 243 -17.31 -3.06 -10.02
CA ILE A 243 -16.38 -2.05 -10.51
C ILE A 243 -16.90 -1.38 -11.78
N LEU A 244 -17.49 -2.15 -12.68
CA LEU A 244 -18.04 -1.61 -13.95
C LEU A 244 -19.23 -0.67 -13.71
N GLU A 245 -20.04 -0.92 -12.69
CA GLU A 245 -21.17 -0.08 -12.29
C GLU A 245 -20.75 1.16 -11.48
N THR A 246 -19.52 1.20 -10.96
CA THR A 246 -19.05 2.27 -10.09
C THR A 246 -18.43 3.42 -10.90
N ASN A 247 -18.68 4.66 -10.46
CA ASN A 247 -18.08 5.85 -11.06
C ASN A 247 -16.62 5.99 -10.64
N PHE A 248 -15.73 6.18 -11.61
CA PHE A 248 -14.30 6.44 -11.38
C PHE A 248 -13.96 7.81 -11.95
N ASN A 249 -13.24 8.60 -11.17
CA ASN A 249 -12.72 9.90 -11.56
C ASN A 249 -11.24 9.80 -11.92
N LYS A 250 -10.71 10.84 -12.59
CA LYS A 250 -9.28 10.93 -12.88
C LYS A 250 -8.50 11.09 -11.57
N PRO A 251 -7.45 10.31 -11.34
CA PRO A 251 -6.62 10.45 -10.14
C PRO A 251 -5.91 11.80 -10.09
N SER A 252 -5.72 12.34 -8.88
CA SER A 252 -4.96 13.58 -8.62
C SER A 252 -3.44 13.39 -8.70
N CYS A 253 -2.97 12.16 -8.54
CA CYS A 253 -1.56 11.76 -8.61
C CYS A 253 -1.44 10.32 -9.15
N PRO A 254 -0.25 9.87 -9.59
CA PRO A 254 0.00 8.51 -10.04
C PRO A 254 -0.42 7.47 -8.99
N VAL A 255 -1.23 6.48 -9.41
CA VAL A 255 -1.67 5.34 -8.59
C VAL A 255 -0.95 4.10 -9.05
N TYR A 256 -0.07 3.57 -8.19
CA TYR A 256 0.61 2.30 -8.45
C TYR A 256 -0.30 1.13 -8.14
N GLN A 257 -0.35 0.15 -9.06
CA GLN A 257 -1.25 -0.97 -8.97
C GLN A 257 -0.53 -2.30 -8.76
N ASN A 258 -1.13 -3.20 -7.99
CA ASN A 258 -0.49 -4.41 -7.49
C ASN A 258 -0.12 -5.39 -8.60
N VAL A 259 -0.94 -5.52 -9.63
CA VAL A 259 -0.83 -6.55 -10.68
C VAL A 259 0.45 -6.39 -11.50
N ASN A 260 0.80 -5.17 -11.85
CA ASN A 260 1.91 -4.86 -12.77
C ASN A 260 3.01 -4.02 -12.13
N ALA A 261 2.83 -3.57 -10.89
CA ALA A 261 3.75 -2.69 -10.16
C ALA A 261 4.03 -1.35 -10.87
N LYS A 262 3.15 -0.92 -11.77
CA LYS A 262 3.25 0.33 -12.51
C LYS A 262 2.16 1.28 -12.09
N HIS A 263 2.42 2.58 -12.26
CA HIS A 263 1.39 3.59 -12.03
C HIS A 263 0.51 3.78 -13.28
N SER A 264 -0.72 4.24 -13.04
CA SER A 264 -1.60 4.75 -14.08
C SER A 264 -2.33 6.02 -13.62
N MET A 265 -2.64 6.87 -14.60
CA MET A 265 -3.53 8.03 -14.50
C MET A 265 -4.79 7.83 -15.36
N LYS A 266 -4.94 6.66 -15.97
CA LYS A 266 -6.02 6.33 -16.90
C LYS A 266 -7.03 5.43 -16.20
N ILE A 267 -8.28 5.87 -16.20
CA ILE A 267 -9.40 5.18 -15.52
C ILE A 267 -9.54 3.74 -16.00
N ASP A 268 -9.50 3.52 -17.32
CA ASP A 268 -9.71 2.18 -17.90
C ASP A 268 -8.60 1.20 -17.49
N GLU A 269 -7.34 1.65 -17.49
CA GLU A 269 -6.20 0.85 -17.01
C GLU A 269 -6.36 0.52 -15.52
N ILE A 270 -6.77 1.51 -14.71
CA ILE A 270 -7.01 1.33 -13.28
C ILE A 270 -8.10 0.29 -13.04
N LYS A 271 -9.23 0.37 -13.76
CA LYS A 271 -10.32 -0.61 -13.64
C LYS A 271 -9.87 -2.03 -14.02
N ILE A 272 -9.21 -2.19 -15.18
CA ILE A 272 -8.71 -3.48 -15.67
C ILE A 272 -7.79 -4.13 -14.63
N ASN A 273 -6.82 -3.38 -14.12
CA ASN A 273 -5.87 -3.89 -13.14
C ASN A 273 -6.53 -4.20 -11.78
N LEU A 274 -7.49 -3.37 -11.34
CA LEU A 274 -8.22 -3.59 -10.09
C LEU A 274 -9.09 -4.86 -10.15
N ILE A 275 -9.71 -5.15 -11.31
CA ILE A 275 -10.47 -6.38 -11.56
C ILE A 275 -9.53 -7.59 -11.50
N ALA A 276 -8.38 -7.52 -12.15
CA ALA A 276 -7.41 -8.61 -12.19
C ALA A 276 -6.72 -8.87 -10.82
N GLN A 277 -6.77 -7.92 -9.88
CA GLN A 277 -6.02 -7.96 -8.62
C GLN A 277 -6.33 -9.20 -7.77
N LEU A 278 -7.60 -9.66 -7.72
CA LEU A 278 -7.99 -10.78 -6.86
C LEU A 278 -7.37 -12.12 -7.25
N THR A 279 -7.08 -12.29 -8.53
CA THR A 279 -6.51 -13.53 -9.09
C THR A 279 -5.05 -13.38 -9.51
N SER A 280 -4.45 -12.23 -9.24
CA SER A 280 -3.07 -11.90 -9.61
C SER A 280 -2.22 -11.59 -8.38
N PRO A 281 -0.88 -11.77 -8.44
CA PRO A 281 -0.01 -11.50 -7.32
C PRO A 281 0.07 -10.00 -7.00
N VAL A 282 0.24 -9.68 -5.72
CA VAL A 282 0.63 -8.37 -5.23
C VAL A 282 2.15 -8.20 -5.41
N ARG A 283 2.57 -7.40 -6.36
CA ARG A 283 3.98 -7.13 -6.69
C ARG A 283 4.52 -5.96 -5.85
N TRP A 284 4.46 -6.11 -4.51
CA TRP A 284 4.80 -5.00 -3.61
C TRP A 284 6.27 -4.60 -3.68
N THR A 285 7.17 -5.57 -3.73
CA THR A 285 8.63 -5.33 -3.91
C THR A 285 8.87 -4.46 -5.13
N GLN A 286 8.34 -4.87 -6.28
CA GLN A 286 8.51 -4.17 -7.55
C GLN A 286 7.82 -2.78 -7.52
N THR A 287 6.67 -2.67 -6.85
CA THR A 287 5.97 -1.38 -6.68
C THR A 287 6.85 -0.38 -5.95
N ILE A 288 7.40 -0.72 -4.79
CA ILE A 288 8.26 0.18 -4.01
C ILE A 288 9.55 0.51 -4.78
N GLN A 289 10.16 -0.47 -5.46
CA GLN A 289 11.34 -0.24 -6.30
C GLN A 289 11.06 0.75 -7.44
N ASN A 290 9.92 0.61 -8.12
CA ASN A 290 9.53 1.52 -9.20
C ASN A 290 9.24 2.92 -8.67
N MET A 291 8.52 3.06 -7.56
CA MET A 291 8.27 4.36 -6.91
C MET A 291 9.58 5.05 -6.51
N ALA A 292 10.51 4.32 -5.91
CA ALA A 292 11.83 4.84 -5.52
C ALA A 292 12.66 5.26 -6.75
N LYS A 293 12.63 4.46 -7.84
CA LYS A 293 13.29 4.75 -9.11
C LYS A 293 12.71 6.00 -9.78
N GLU A 294 11.41 6.24 -9.64
CA GLU A 294 10.73 7.42 -10.17
C GLU A 294 10.82 8.65 -9.25
N GLY A 295 11.59 8.55 -8.16
CA GLY A 295 11.99 9.71 -7.34
C GLY A 295 11.37 9.77 -5.94
N ALA A 296 10.57 8.79 -5.52
CA ALA A 296 10.10 8.71 -4.15
C ALA A 296 11.29 8.51 -3.18
N LYS A 297 11.42 9.41 -2.20
CA LYS A 297 12.46 9.35 -1.17
C LYS A 297 11.87 9.20 0.24
N GLU A 298 10.60 9.51 0.39
CA GLU A 298 9.87 9.37 1.64
C GLU A 298 8.61 8.55 1.38
N PHE A 299 8.46 7.43 2.11
CA PHE A 299 7.28 6.58 2.08
C PHE A 299 6.51 6.77 3.37
N ILE A 300 5.28 7.26 3.26
CA ILE A 300 4.43 7.60 4.40
C ILE A 300 3.29 6.58 4.46
N GLU A 301 3.29 5.73 5.50
CA GLU A 301 2.22 4.77 5.72
C GLU A 301 1.01 5.49 6.30
N CYS A 302 -0.11 5.40 5.58
CA CYS A 302 -1.39 5.99 5.96
C CYS A 302 -2.38 4.88 6.28
N GLY A 303 -2.55 4.57 7.56
CA GLY A 303 -3.40 3.48 8.01
C GLY A 303 -2.95 2.89 9.36
N PRO A 304 -3.61 1.81 9.81
CA PRO A 304 -3.28 1.19 11.09
C PRO A 304 -1.93 0.46 11.04
N GLY A 305 -1.15 0.59 12.10
CA GLY A 305 0.12 -0.11 12.26
C GLY A 305 1.30 0.51 11.49
N LYS A 306 2.37 -0.30 11.29
CA LYS A 306 3.62 0.11 10.63
C LYS A 306 4.21 -1.03 9.79
N VAL A 307 3.36 -1.86 9.22
CA VAL A 307 3.77 -3.07 8.49
C VAL A 307 4.51 -2.71 7.21
N LEU A 308 3.97 -1.79 6.42
CA LEU A 308 4.56 -1.42 5.14
C LEU A 308 5.89 -0.69 5.29
N GLN A 309 6.07 0.12 6.32
CA GLN A 309 7.36 0.74 6.62
C GLN A 309 8.47 -0.31 6.81
N GLY A 310 8.13 -1.42 7.50
CA GLY A 310 9.06 -2.54 7.67
C GLY A 310 9.45 -3.21 6.36
N LEU A 311 8.53 -3.30 5.40
CA LEU A 311 8.78 -3.81 4.06
C LEU A 311 9.60 -2.81 3.23
N VAL A 312 9.25 -1.53 3.25
CA VAL A 312 9.99 -0.48 2.53
C VAL A 312 11.46 -0.45 2.93
N ARG A 313 11.77 -0.49 4.24
CA ARG A 313 13.16 -0.51 4.72
C ARG A 313 13.99 -1.69 4.19
N LYS A 314 13.35 -2.81 3.88
CA LYS A 314 14.02 -3.98 3.28
C LYS A 314 14.15 -3.87 1.75
N ILE A 315 13.21 -3.18 1.10
CA ILE A 315 13.17 -3.04 -0.36
C ILE A 315 14.04 -1.87 -0.82
N SER A 316 13.95 -0.74 -0.12
CA SER A 316 14.64 0.52 -0.43
C SER A 316 15.25 1.11 0.85
N PRO A 317 16.40 0.59 1.32
CA PRO A 317 17.00 0.97 2.60
C PRO A 317 17.35 2.46 2.71
N ASP A 318 17.61 3.11 1.58
CA ASP A 318 17.96 4.54 1.51
C ASP A 318 16.73 5.47 1.57
N SER A 319 15.52 4.92 1.57
CA SER A 319 14.29 5.69 1.64
C SER A 319 13.89 5.98 3.08
N LEU A 320 13.36 7.17 3.31
CA LEU A 320 12.76 7.54 4.59
C LEU A 320 11.39 6.87 4.74
N THR A 321 11.03 6.52 5.96
CA THR A 321 9.69 5.98 6.27
C THR A 321 9.07 6.75 7.42
N ALA A 322 7.79 7.10 7.28
CA ALA A 322 7.01 7.78 8.29
C ALA A 322 5.58 7.21 8.36
N SER A 323 4.81 7.61 9.37
CA SER A 323 3.35 7.46 9.44
C SER A 323 2.71 8.83 9.45
N ILE A 324 1.44 8.91 9.01
CA ILE A 324 0.58 10.04 9.38
C ILE A 324 0.14 9.85 10.83
#